data_58539f0590a88817aab8dd7c9d171b71
#
_entry.id   58539f0590a88817aab8dd7c9d171b71
#
_cell.length_a   1.000
_cell.length_b   1.000
_cell.length_c   1.000
_cell.angle_alpha   90.00
_cell.angle_beta   90.00
_cell.angle_gamma   90.00
#
_symmetry.space_group_name_H-M   'P 1'
#
loop_
_entity.id
_entity.type
_entity.pdbx_description
1 polymer ?
#
loop_
_entity_poly.entity_id
_entity_poly.type
_entity_poly.pdbx_seq_one_letter_code
_entity_poly.pdbx_strand_id
1 'polypeptide(L)'
;DFDVTDGAAGREWVTAEKPDAIIHLAAYTDLLKAETEPAKCIDVNAMGTLNMVRAALAIGAKLMLMSSSEVFGAAPDVIHGTRDKTCAANVYGLSKVQAEEAVRALMTRSFIVRTGCLFSAAPKGEICGILASAQDHQKLTISDDLMACPTYTLDLARAMVSLIQTEKFGIYHLINEGECNLATLAMATLGMVGSRCRVQPVSGYRGSVGIHHPSSVRLQSDAEPHLPRWEDALNRCLDEIRSEIR
;
A
#
# COMPACT_ATOMS: atom_id res chain seq x y z
N ASP A 1 8.17 3.28 21.42
CA ASP A 1 7.14 2.57 20.64
C ASP A 1 5.85 2.47 21.46
N PHE A 2 4.70 2.57 20.79
CA PHE A 2 3.37 2.43 21.40
C PHE A 2 2.42 1.76 20.40
N ASP A 3 1.35 1.13 20.91
CA ASP A 3 0.27 0.62 20.07
C ASP A 3 -0.65 1.79 19.66
N VAL A 4 -0.95 1.93 18.38
CA VAL A 4 -1.80 3.02 17.87
C VAL A 4 -3.24 2.94 18.38
N THR A 5 -3.68 1.78 18.87
CA THR A 5 -4.99 1.61 19.52
C THR A 5 -5.02 2.22 20.92
N ASP A 6 -3.86 2.41 21.59
CA ASP A 6 -3.74 3.14 22.83
C ASP A 6 -3.58 4.66 22.57
N GLY A 7 -4.72 5.34 22.49
CA GLY A 7 -4.74 6.79 22.24
C GLY A 7 -4.11 7.64 23.34
N ALA A 8 -3.99 7.13 24.57
CA ALA A 8 -3.33 7.85 25.68
C ALA A 8 -1.80 7.79 25.49
N ALA A 9 -1.25 6.60 25.30
CA ALA A 9 0.17 6.41 25.04
C ALA A 9 0.63 7.15 23.77
N GLY A 10 -0.16 7.09 22.69
CA GLY A 10 0.14 7.82 21.44
C GLY A 10 0.19 9.33 21.65
N ARG A 11 -0.76 9.90 22.38
CA ARG A 11 -0.79 11.34 22.70
C ARG A 11 0.39 11.75 23.58
N GLU A 12 0.69 10.96 24.61
CA GLU A 12 1.81 11.24 25.52
C GLU A 12 3.12 11.28 24.73
N TRP A 13 3.37 10.27 23.90
CA TRP A 13 4.57 10.18 23.09
C TRP A 13 4.70 11.35 22.09
N VAL A 14 3.64 11.66 21.34
CA VAL A 14 3.63 12.76 20.36
C VAL A 14 3.81 14.12 21.06
N THR A 15 3.23 14.30 22.26
CA THR A 15 3.37 15.54 23.03
C THR A 15 4.79 15.72 23.58
N ALA A 16 5.47 14.62 23.93
CA ALA A 16 6.84 14.63 24.40
C ALA A 16 7.83 14.95 23.27
N GLU A 17 7.69 14.28 22.11
CA GLU A 17 8.60 14.42 20.96
C GLU A 17 8.34 15.71 20.15
N LYS A 18 7.11 16.23 20.14
CA LYS A 18 6.69 17.43 19.40
C LYS A 18 7.13 17.47 17.93
N PRO A 19 6.87 16.43 17.14
CA PRO A 19 7.27 16.43 15.74
C PRO A 19 6.47 17.49 14.94
N ASP A 20 7.10 18.09 13.92
CA ASP A 20 6.43 18.99 12.97
C ASP A 20 5.44 18.25 12.07
N ALA A 21 5.70 16.96 11.82
CA ALA A 21 4.91 16.12 10.94
C ALA A 21 4.94 14.65 11.38
N ILE A 22 3.82 13.96 11.18
CA ILE A 22 3.65 12.54 11.48
C ILE A 22 3.34 11.80 10.17
N ILE A 23 4.14 10.77 9.84
CA ILE A 23 3.83 9.83 8.76
C ILE A 23 3.26 8.58 9.40
N HIS A 24 1.94 8.38 9.26
CA HIS A 24 1.22 7.28 9.87
C HIS A 24 1.14 6.07 8.92
N LEU A 25 1.99 5.08 9.16
CA LEU A 25 2.11 3.84 8.37
C LEU A 25 1.55 2.62 9.09
N ALA A 26 1.31 2.71 10.41
CA ALA A 26 0.79 1.59 11.19
C ALA A 26 -0.57 1.15 10.66
N ALA A 27 -0.70 -0.13 10.37
CA ALA A 27 -1.93 -0.70 9.82
C ALA A 27 -2.01 -2.22 10.02
N TYR A 28 -3.23 -2.71 10.13
CA TYR A 28 -3.58 -4.12 9.98
C TYR A 28 -3.73 -4.40 8.49
N THR A 29 -2.77 -5.10 7.87
CA THR A 29 -2.65 -5.22 6.40
C THR A 29 -2.98 -6.61 5.84
N ASP A 30 -3.20 -7.60 6.70
CA ASP A 30 -3.56 -8.95 6.29
C ASP A 30 -5.05 -8.97 5.90
N LEU A 31 -5.32 -8.96 4.59
CA LEU A 31 -6.68 -8.91 4.05
C LEU A 31 -7.51 -10.11 4.50
N LEU A 32 -6.92 -11.31 4.53
CA LEU A 32 -7.63 -12.54 4.91
C LEU A 32 -8.04 -12.53 6.38
N LYS A 33 -7.10 -12.13 7.25
CA LYS A 33 -7.42 -11.96 8.67
C LYS A 33 -8.38 -10.80 8.92
N ALA A 34 -8.36 -9.74 8.10
CA ALA A 34 -9.31 -8.65 8.23
C ALA A 34 -10.77 -9.14 8.10
N GLU A 35 -11.04 -10.08 7.19
CA GLU A 35 -12.37 -10.67 7.06
C GLU A 35 -12.79 -11.53 8.27
N THR A 36 -11.83 -12.17 8.94
CA THR A 36 -12.10 -13.02 10.11
C THR A 36 -12.01 -12.26 11.44
N GLU A 37 -11.28 -11.14 11.47
CA GLU A 37 -11.08 -10.28 12.65
C GLU A 37 -11.47 -8.82 12.36
N PRO A 38 -12.71 -8.53 11.86
CA PRO A 38 -13.08 -7.20 11.37
C PRO A 38 -12.97 -6.10 12.43
N ALA A 39 -13.34 -6.41 13.67
CA ALA A 39 -13.25 -5.45 14.78
C ALA A 39 -11.81 -5.00 15.02
N LYS A 40 -10.86 -5.92 15.01
CA LYS A 40 -9.43 -5.62 15.19
C LYS A 40 -8.87 -4.81 14.02
N CYS A 41 -9.25 -5.16 12.80
CA CYS A 41 -8.84 -4.41 11.61
C CYS A 41 -9.32 -2.95 11.67
N ILE A 42 -10.59 -2.73 12.03
CA ILE A 42 -11.19 -1.40 12.19
C ILE A 42 -10.53 -0.65 13.35
N ASP A 43 -10.29 -1.32 14.48
CA ASP A 43 -9.67 -0.70 15.65
C ASP A 43 -8.25 -0.19 15.33
N VAL A 44 -7.42 -1.02 14.72
CA VAL A 44 -6.06 -0.61 14.33
C VAL A 44 -6.09 0.48 13.24
N ASN A 45 -6.84 0.27 12.15
CA ASN A 45 -6.74 1.13 10.98
C ASN A 45 -7.56 2.43 11.13
N ALA A 46 -8.79 2.37 11.63
CA ALA A 46 -9.65 3.53 11.75
C ALA A 46 -9.48 4.23 13.11
N MET A 47 -9.61 3.51 14.22
CA MET A 47 -9.48 4.11 15.55
C MET A 47 -8.03 4.50 15.85
N GLY A 48 -7.05 3.68 15.46
CA GLY A 48 -5.63 4.03 15.54
C GLY A 48 -5.32 5.31 14.77
N THR A 49 -5.85 5.45 13.54
CA THR A 49 -5.73 6.71 12.78
C THR A 49 -6.38 7.89 13.50
N LEU A 50 -7.59 7.72 14.05
CA LEU A 50 -8.27 8.77 14.82
C LEU A 50 -7.45 9.21 16.05
N ASN A 51 -6.79 8.26 16.73
CA ASN A 51 -5.90 8.57 17.85
C ASN A 51 -4.70 9.41 17.40
N MET A 52 -4.08 9.06 16.25
CA MET A 52 -2.97 9.85 15.68
C MET A 52 -3.41 11.23 15.19
N VAL A 53 -4.61 11.36 14.62
CA VAL A 53 -5.22 12.66 14.27
C VAL A 53 -5.35 13.53 15.52
N ARG A 54 -5.89 13.01 16.62
CA ARG A 54 -6.04 13.75 17.89
C ARG A 54 -4.69 14.16 18.47
N ALA A 55 -3.70 13.27 18.41
CA ALA A 55 -2.36 13.56 18.87
C ALA A 55 -1.69 14.66 18.02
N ALA A 56 -1.80 14.60 16.69
CA ALA A 56 -1.28 15.61 15.78
C ALA A 56 -1.92 16.98 16.01
N LEU A 57 -3.24 17.02 16.17
CA LEU A 57 -4.00 18.27 16.45
C LEU A 57 -3.55 18.92 17.76
N ALA A 58 -3.27 18.13 18.79
CA ALA A 58 -2.85 18.64 20.10
C ALA A 58 -1.56 19.46 20.07
N ILE A 59 -0.68 19.19 19.09
CA ILE A 59 0.61 19.89 18.94
C ILE A 59 0.71 20.70 17.64
N GLY A 60 -0.34 20.71 16.79
CA GLY A 60 -0.35 21.43 15.51
C GLY A 60 0.50 20.78 14.40
N ALA A 61 0.84 19.49 14.54
CA ALA A 61 1.64 18.76 13.53
C ALA A 61 0.83 18.50 12.24
N LYS A 62 1.54 18.39 11.11
CA LYS A 62 0.98 17.81 9.88
C LYS A 62 0.80 16.31 10.04
N LEU A 63 -0.18 15.72 9.36
CA LEU A 63 -0.36 14.26 9.31
C LEU A 63 -0.38 13.77 7.87
N MET A 64 0.39 12.74 7.57
CA MET A 64 0.30 11.97 6.34
C MET A 64 -0.20 10.56 6.67
N LEU A 65 -1.39 10.22 6.17
CA LEU A 65 -1.97 8.89 6.27
C LEU A 65 -1.59 8.06 5.06
N MET A 66 -1.01 6.88 5.26
CA MET A 66 -0.89 5.87 4.22
C MET A 66 -2.21 5.12 4.09
N SER A 67 -2.91 5.35 2.99
CA SER A 67 -4.14 4.67 2.59
C SER A 67 -3.83 3.58 1.55
N SER A 68 -4.83 3.10 0.83
CA SER A 68 -4.73 1.96 -0.09
C SER A 68 -5.61 2.16 -1.32
N SER A 69 -5.28 1.50 -2.43
CA SER A 69 -6.16 1.32 -3.58
C SER A 69 -7.40 0.48 -3.27
N GLU A 70 -7.37 -0.32 -2.19
CA GLU A 70 -8.50 -1.12 -1.71
C GLU A 70 -9.68 -0.26 -1.19
N VAL A 71 -9.52 1.06 -1.06
CA VAL A 71 -10.64 1.97 -0.77
C VAL A 71 -11.64 2.05 -1.92
N PHE A 72 -11.27 1.56 -3.10
CA PHE A 72 -12.13 1.45 -4.27
C PHE A 72 -12.68 0.04 -4.43
N GLY A 73 -13.93 -0.05 -4.86
CA GLY A 73 -14.61 -1.32 -5.08
C GLY A 73 -14.32 -1.91 -6.46
N ALA A 74 -14.92 -3.06 -6.69
CA ALA A 74 -14.74 -3.90 -7.87
C ALA A 74 -15.50 -3.37 -9.09
N ALA A 75 -15.12 -2.25 -9.65
CA ALA A 75 -15.54 -1.90 -11.00
C ALA A 75 -14.49 -2.43 -11.99
N PRO A 76 -14.81 -3.42 -12.82
CA PRO A 76 -13.87 -3.89 -13.84
C PRO A 76 -13.52 -2.73 -14.79
N ASP A 77 -12.25 -2.68 -15.19
CA ASP A 77 -11.73 -1.72 -16.19
C ASP A 77 -11.76 -0.23 -15.83
N VAL A 78 -11.96 0.10 -14.55
CA VAL A 78 -11.89 1.50 -14.09
C VAL A 78 -10.48 1.80 -13.57
N ILE A 79 -9.93 2.95 -13.99
CA ILE A 79 -8.75 3.57 -13.39
C ILE A 79 -9.24 4.72 -12.51
N HIS A 80 -8.97 4.63 -11.21
CA HIS A 80 -9.49 5.57 -10.24
C HIS A 80 -8.63 6.81 -10.08
N GLY A 81 -9.25 7.99 -10.21
CA GLY A 81 -8.67 9.28 -9.89
C GLY A 81 -8.78 9.64 -8.40
N THR A 82 -8.03 10.64 -7.94
CA THR A 82 -8.04 11.08 -6.54
C THR A 82 -9.39 11.61 -6.06
N ARG A 83 -10.25 12.07 -6.98
CA ARG A 83 -11.58 12.62 -6.70
C ARG A 83 -12.70 11.59 -6.76
N ASP A 84 -12.40 10.37 -7.17
CA ASP A 84 -13.42 9.33 -7.28
C ASP A 84 -13.94 8.93 -5.89
N LYS A 85 -15.23 8.59 -5.87
CA LYS A 85 -15.88 8.14 -4.64
C LYS A 85 -15.34 6.79 -4.23
N THR A 86 -14.94 6.68 -2.98
CA THR A 86 -14.52 5.41 -2.38
C THR A 86 -15.71 4.46 -2.22
N CYS A 87 -15.50 3.17 -2.48
CA CYS A 87 -16.49 2.11 -2.35
C CYS A 87 -15.77 0.78 -2.11
N ALA A 88 -15.26 0.57 -0.91
CA ALA A 88 -14.48 -0.62 -0.56
C ALA A 88 -15.27 -1.91 -0.72
N ALA A 89 -14.62 -2.97 -1.21
CA ALA A 89 -15.21 -4.29 -1.43
C ALA A 89 -14.93 -5.28 -0.30
N ASN A 90 -14.01 -4.96 0.64
CA ASN A 90 -13.58 -5.82 1.73
C ASN A 90 -13.38 -5.03 3.02
N VAL A 91 -13.23 -5.74 4.14
CA VAL A 91 -13.09 -5.14 5.48
C VAL A 91 -11.85 -4.26 5.59
N TYR A 92 -10.72 -4.69 5.02
CA TYR A 92 -9.50 -3.88 5.02
C TYR A 92 -9.72 -2.54 4.31
N GLY A 93 -10.26 -2.57 3.09
CA GLY A 93 -10.58 -1.35 2.34
C GLY A 93 -11.55 -0.44 3.10
N LEU A 94 -12.61 -1.01 3.71
CA LEU A 94 -13.55 -0.27 4.53
C LEU A 94 -12.85 0.43 5.70
N SER A 95 -11.97 -0.26 6.40
CA SER A 95 -11.20 0.31 7.51
C SER A 95 -10.31 1.49 7.07
N LYS A 96 -9.74 1.41 5.85
CA LYS A 96 -8.96 2.52 5.27
C LYS A 96 -9.85 3.69 4.84
N VAL A 97 -11.07 3.42 4.31
CA VAL A 97 -12.07 4.49 4.03
C VAL A 97 -12.40 5.24 5.32
N GLN A 98 -12.70 4.54 6.41
CA GLN A 98 -13.00 5.16 7.71
C GLN A 98 -11.80 5.98 8.24
N ALA A 99 -10.57 5.49 8.05
CA ALA A 99 -9.36 6.23 8.39
C ALA A 99 -9.24 7.54 7.58
N GLU A 100 -9.48 7.50 6.26
CA GLU A 100 -9.50 8.70 5.42
C GLU A 100 -10.58 9.69 5.85
N GLU A 101 -11.78 9.21 6.18
CA GLU A 101 -12.89 10.06 6.66
C GLU A 101 -12.52 10.76 7.95
N ALA A 102 -11.89 10.07 8.91
CA ALA A 102 -11.43 10.68 10.15
C ALA A 102 -10.42 11.81 9.91
N VAL A 103 -9.44 11.59 9.02
CA VAL A 103 -8.44 12.61 8.65
C VAL A 103 -9.12 13.80 7.97
N ARG A 104 -9.97 13.56 6.97
CA ARG A 104 -10.65 14.62 6.20
C ARG A 104 -11.61 15.45 7.03
N ALA A 105 -12.29 14.83 7.99
CA ALA A 105 -13.25 15.52 8.85
C ALA A 105 -12.58 16.44 9.89
N LEU A 106 -11.37 16.10 10.34
CA LEU A 106 -10.77 16.74 11.50
C LEU A 106 -9.50 17.55 11.17
N MET A 107 -8.81 17.28 10.05
CA MET A 107 -7.55 17.92 9.74
C MET A 107 -7.57 18.66 8.40
N THR A 108 -7.10 19.89 8.40
CA THR A 108 -6.85 20.69 7.18
C THR A 108 -5.40 20.56 6.69
N ARG A 109 -4.46 20.29 7.63
CA ARG A 109 -3.03 20.14 7.35
C ARG A 109 -2.67 18.66 7.24
N SER A 110 -3.23 17.98 6.23
CA SER A 110 -3.05 16.54 6.07
C SER A 110 -2.84 16.11 4.63
N PHE A 111 -2.14 14.99 4.49
CA PHE A 111 -1.97 14.26 3.24
C PHE A 111 -2.59 12.88 3.39
N ILE A 112 -3.34 12.44 2.40
CA ILE A 112 -3.82 11.07 2.30
C ILE A 112 -3.16 10.47 1.06
N VAL A 113 -2.30 9.47 1.27
CA VAL A 113 -1.55 8.81 0.20
C VAL A 113 -2.18 7.45 -0.06
N ARG A 114 -2.85 7.30 -1.20
CA ARG A 114 -3.33 6.02 -1.71
C ARG A 114 -2.25 5.39 -2.57
N THR A 115 -1.99 4.13 -2.34
CA THR A 115 -1.03 3.32 -3.08
C THR A 115 -1.52 1.88 -3.15
N GLY A 116 -0.88 1.03 -3.93
CA GLY A 116 -1.28 -0.37 -4.01
C GLY A 116 -0.19 -1.27 -4.56
N CYS A 117 -0.37 -2.58 -4.37
CA CYS A 117 0.52 -3.62 -4.87
C CYS A 117 2.00 -3.32 -4.55
N LEU A 118 2.30 -3.10 -3.27
CA LEU A 118 3.65 -2.75 -2.83
C LEU A 118 4.60 -3.93 -2.99
N PHE A 119 5.80 -3.65 -3.51
CA PHE A 119 6.89 -4.60 -3.54
C PHE A 119 8.19 -3.99 -2.99
N SER A 120 9.06 -4.83 -2.48
CA SER A 120 10.33 -4.42 -1.88
C SER A 120 11.40 -5.50 -1.97
N ALA A 121 12.64 -5.14 -1.66
CA ALA A 121 13.76 -6.06 -1.50
C ALA A 121 13.72 -6.86 -0.18
N ALA A 122 12.80 -6.55 0.73
CA ALA A 122 12.72 -7.21 2.02
C ALA A 122 12.58 -8.73 1.89
N PRO A 123 13.25 -9.54 2.75
CA PRO A 123 13.27 -11.01 2.64
C PRO A 123 11.90 -11.68 2.65
N LYS A 124 10.90 -11.05 3.27
CA LYS A 124 9.48 -11.50 3.30
C LYS A 124 8.60 -10.76 2.29
N GLY A 125 9.18 -9.96 1.40
CA GLY A 125 8.47 -9.23 0.37
C GLY A 125 8.06 -10.11 -0.81
N GLU A 126 7.12 -9.59 -1.62
CA GLU A 126 6.55 -10.28 -2.79
C GLU A 126 7.64 -10.78 -3.76
N ILE A 127 8.62 -9.93 -4.09
CA ILE A 127 9.69 -10.28 -5.05
C ILE A 127 10.56 -11.42 -4.52
N CYS A 128 10.97 -11.35 -3.26
CA CYS A 128 11.74 -12.43 -2.65
C CYS A 128 10.94 -13.74 -2.56
N GLY A 129 9.63 -13.67 -2.32
CA GLY A 129 8.73 -14.82 -2.35
C GLY A 129 8.67 -15.49 -3.72
N ILE A 130 8.54 -14.70 -4.78
CA ILE A 130 8.58 -15.20 -6.18
C ILE A 130 9.91 -15.88 -6.48
N LEU A 131 11.03 -15.23 -6.13
CA LEU A 131 12.38 -15.76 -6.36
C LEU A 131 12.63 -17.05 -5.60
N ALA A 132 12.25 -17.13 -4.32
CA ALA A 132 12.39 -18.32 -3.50
C ALA A 132 11.56 -19.49 -4.08
N SER A 133 10.28 -19.22 -4.40
CA SER A 133 9.42 -20.24 -5.01
C SER A 133 9.96 -20.78 -6.33
N ALA A 134 10.63 -19.93 -7.11
CA ALA A 134 11.22 -20.33 -8.39
C ALA A 134 12.49 -21.19 -8.26
N GLN A 135 13.14 -21.22 -7.10
CA GLN A 135 14.28 -22.12 -6.84
C GLN A 135 13.83 -23.58 -6.70
N ASP A 136 12.67 -23.79 -6.08
CA ASP A 136 12.15 -25.11 -5.74
C ASP A 136 11.23 -25.70 -6.82
N HIS A 137 10.78 -24.87 -7.78
CA HIS A 137 9.78 -25.26 -8.76
C HIS A 137 10.19 -24.91 -10.19
N GLN A 138 9.91 -25.81 -11.13
CA GLN A 138 10.08 -25.53 -12.56
C GLN A 138 8.97 -24.65 -13.14
N LYS A 139 7.83 -24.57 -12.42
CA LYS A 139 6.63 -23.84 -12.81
C LYS A 139 5.91 -23.27 -11.60
N LEU A 140 5.52 -22.00 -11.69
CA LEU A 140 4.67 -21.31 -10.72
C LEU A 140 3.31 -21.04 -11.35
N THR A 141 2.24 -21.41 -10.65
CA THR A 141 0.87 -21.08 -11.04
C THR A 141 0.46 -19.81 -10.29
N ILE A 142 0.18 -18.72 -11.01
CA ILE A 142 -0.05 -17.38 -10.43
C ILE A 142 -1.30 -16.77 -11.06
N SER A 143 -2.15 -16.14 -10.22
CA SER A 143 -3.36 -15.45 -10.67
C SER A 143 -3.05 -14.28 -11.60
N ASP A 144 -3.87 -14.13 -12.64
CA ASP A 144 -3.87 -12.98 -13.55
C ASP A 144 -5.15 -12.11 -13.43
N ASP A 145 -5.98 -12.37 -12.40
CA ASP A 145 -7.30 -11.75 -12.27
C ASP A 145 -7.28 -10.29 -11.81
N LEU A 146 -6.28 -9.90 -11.02
CA LEU A 146 -6.22 -8.58 -10.40
C LEU A 146 -5.24 -7.66 -11.13
N MET A 147 -5.77 -6.62 -11.78
CA MET A 147 -4.96 -5.53 -12.34
C MET A 147 -4.67 -4.49 -11.27
N ALA A 148 -3.40 -4.15 -11.10
CA ALA A 148 -2.91 -3.22 -10.09
C ALA A 148 -1.76 -2.36 -10.63
N CYS A 149 -1.34 -1.37 -9.84
CA CYS A 149 -0.15 -0.55 -10.11
C CYS A 149 0.96 -0.98 -9.14
N PRO A 150 1.89 -1.87 -9.55
CA PRO A 150 2.98 -2.29 -8.69
C PRO A 150 3.83 -1.10 -8.27
N THR A 151 4.08 -0.97 -6.97
CA THR A 151 4.78 0.20 -6.44
C THR A 151 5.94 -0.21 -5.53
N TYR A 152 7.14 0.24 -5.87
CA TYR A 152 8.34 -0.01 -5.10
C TYR A 152 8.36 0.85 -3.83
N THR A 153 8.49 0.21 -2.69
CA THR A 153 8.42 0.89 -1.39
C THR A 153 9.46 2.00 -1.22
N LEU A 154 10.65 1.88 -1.81
CA LEU A 154 11.69 2.92 -1.74
C LEU A 154 11.30 4.16 -2.55
N ASP A 155 10.70 4.00 -3.73
CA ASP A 155 10.20 5.13 -4.52
C ASP A 155 9.07 5.85 -3.79
N LEU A 156 8.13 5.07 -3.27
CA LEU A 156 7.02 5.59 -2.47
C LEU A 156 7.52 6.38 -1.25
N ALA A 157 8.46 5.81 -0.49
CA ALA A 157 9.02 6.46 0.69
C ALA A 157 9.69 7.81 0.37
N ARG A 158 10.48 7.87 -0.72
CA ARG A 158 11.12 9.11 -1.18
C ARG A 158 10.09 10.16 -1.58
N ALA A 159 9.03 9.77 -2.30
CA ALA A 159 7.96 10.67 -2.69
C ALA A 159 7.18 11.18 -1.47
N MET A 160 6.86 10.30 -0.50
CA MET A 160 6.19 10.68 0.75
C MET A 160 7.03 11.67 1.57
N VAL A 161 8.35 11.44 1.70
CA VAL A 161 9.26 12.36 2.41
C VAL A 161 9.33 13.72 1.70
N SER A 162 9.37 13.74 0.37
CA SER A 162 9.36 15.00 -0.38
C SER A 162 8.01 15.73 -0.24
N LEU A 163 6.90 15.01 -0.26
CA LEU A 163 5.56 15.58 -0.18
C LEU A 163 5.27 16.16 1.21
N ILE A 164 5.66 15.49 2.30
CA ILE A 164 5.38 15.94 3.68
C ILE A 164 6.09 17.27 4.02
N GLN A 165 7.15 17.60 3.32
CA GLN A 165 7.88 18.86 3.49
C GLN A 165 7.13 20.05 2.88
N THR A 166 6.10 19.82 2.06
CA THR A 166 5.29 20.85 1.41
C THR A 166 4.08 21.26 2.26
N GLU A 167 3.33 22.27 1.79
CA GLU A 167 2.01 22.65 2.29
C GLU A 167 0.90 22.31 1.27
N LYS A 168 1.18 21.41 0.32
CA LYS A 168 0.24 20.98 -0.72
C LYS A 168 -0.65 19.85 -0.16
N PHE A 169 -1.47 20.19 0.83
CA PHE A 169 -2.36 19.23 1.49
C PHE A 169 -3.40 18.66 0.54
N GLY A 170 -3.83 17.41 0.77
CA GLY A 170 -4.83 16.75 -0.05
C GLY A 170 -4.67 15.24 -0.17
N ILE A 171 -5.39 14.69 -1.17
CA ILE A 171 -5.36 13.26 -1.48
C ILE A 171 -4.45 13.05 -2.69
N TYR A 172 -3.57 12.06 -2.60
CA TYR A 172 -2.57 11.72 -3.60
C TYR A 172 -2.61 10.23 -3.92
N HIS A 173 -2.46 9.90 -5.20
CA HIS A 173 -2.13 8.56 -5.65
C HIS A 173 -0.64 8.52 -5.94
N LEU A 174 0.15 7.88 -5.06
CA LEU A 174 1.58 7.69 -5.25
C LEU A 174 1.84 6.24 -5.64
N ILE A 175 2.06 6.03 -6.93
CA ILE A 175 2.27 4.73 -7.56
C ILE A 175 3.37 4.83 -8.59
N ASN A 176 4.13 3.77 -8.84
CA ASN A 176 4.97 3.71 -10.02
C ASN A 176 4.10 3.70 -11.28
N GLU A 177 4.61 4.30 -12.37
CA GLU A 177 3.89 4.36 -13.64
C GLU A 177 3.71 2.97 -14.25
N GLY A 178 2.53 2.73 -14.82
CA GLY A 178 2.14 1.49 -15.47
C GLY A 178 1.30 0.59 -14.58
N GLU A 179 0.84 -0.50 -15.16
CA GLU A 179 -0.05 -1.45 -14.52
C GLU A 179 0.27 -2.88 -14.96
N CYS A 180 0.07 -3.85 -14.10
CA CYS A 180 0.10 -5.27 -14.45
C CYS A 180 -0.63 -6.11 -13.40
N ASN A 181 -0.85 -7.38 -13.73
CA ASN A 181 -1.27 -8.39 -12.75
C ASN A 181 -0.07 -9.09 -12.12
N LEU A 182 -0.32 -9.88 -11.08
CA LEU A 182 0.73 -10.58 -10.34
C LEU A 182 1.51 -11.58 -11.22
N ALA A 183 0.84 -12.25 -12.16
CA ALA A 183 1.50 -13.17 -13.09
C ALA A 183 2.49 -12.43 -14.00
N THR A 184 2.12 -11.24 -14.48
CA THR A 184 3.01 -10.38 -15.27
C THR A 184 4.21 -9.89 -14.45
N LEU A 185 3.97 -9.45 -13.20
CA LEU A 185 5.04 -9.05 -12.28
C LEU A 185 6.03 -10.20 -12.05
N ALA A 186 5.51 -11.41 -11.81
CA ALA A 186 6.34 -12.60 -11.62
C ALA A 186 7.13 -12.98 -12.89
N MET A 187 6.51 -12.92 -14.07
CA MET A 187 7.22 -13.16 -15.35
C MET A 187 8.36 -12.17 -15.57
N ALA A 188 8.12 -10.88 -15.30
CA ALA A 188 9.15 -9.85 -15.40
C ALA A 188 10.29 -10.09 -14.40
N THR A 189 9.95 -10.40 -13.14
CA THR A 189 10.92 -10.72 -12.08
C THR A 189 11.82 -11.87 -12.51
N LEU A 190 11.24 -13.01 -12.92
CA LEU A 190 11.99 -14.20 -13.31
C LEU A 190 12.78 -13.99 -14.59
N GLY A 191 12.24 -13.22 -15.55
CA GLY A 191 12.93 -12.86 -16.78
C GLY A 191 14.19 -12.03 -16.53
N MET A 192 14.10 -11.00 -15.65
CA MET A 192 15.22 -10.12 -15.30
C MET A 192 16.37 -10.84 -14.57
N VAL A 193 16.08 -11.92 -13.86
CA VAL A 193 17.12 -12.74 -13.19
C VAL A 193 17.58 -13.93 -14.02
N GLY A 194 17.03 -14.13 -15.22
CA GLY A 194 17.38 -15.25 -16.09
C GLY A 194 16.94 -16.63 -15.56
N SER A 195 15.88 -16.67 -14.76
CA SER A 195 15.36 -17.92 -14.21
C SER A 195 14.78 -18.83 -15.31
N ARG A 196 14.95 -20.15 -15.14
CA ARG A 196 14.31 -21.16 -16.00
C ARG A 196 12.90 -21.54 -15.57
N CYS A 197 12.49 -21.12 -14.38
CA CYS A 197 11.15 -21.35 -13.87
C CYS A 197 10.12 -20.61 -14.75
N ARG A 198 9.03 -21.28 -15.09
CA ARG A 198 7.97 -20.71 -15.93
C ARG A 198 6.79 -20.26 -15.06
N VAL A 199 6.23 -19.11 -15.38
CA VAL A 199 4.94 -18.67 -14.80
C VAL A 199 3.82 -19.18 -15.69
N GLN A 200 2.84 -19.83 -15.09
CA GLN A 200 1.57 -20.16 -15.72
C GLN A 200 0.48 -19.26 -15.15
N PRO A 201 -0.02 -18.29 -15.91
CA PRO A 201 -1.17 -17.49 -15.51
C PRO A 201 -2.42 -18.38 -15.37
N VAL A 202 -3.25 -18.08 -14.36
CA VAL A 202 -4.53 -18.77 -14.14
C VAL A 202 -5.59 -17.75 -13.79
N SER A 203 -6.64 -17.70 -14.63
CA SER A 203 -7.83 -16.88 -14.38
C SER A 203 -8.81 -17.62 -13.46
N GLY A 204 -9.59 -16.87 -12.68
CA GLY A 204 -10.55 -17.42 -11.74
C GLY A 204 -9.93 -17.99 -10.46
N TYR A 205 -8.60 -17.90 -10.30
CA TYR A 205 -7.92 -18.25 -9.07
C TYR A 205 -8.00 -17.06 -8.11
N ARG A 206 -9.13 -16.85 -7.54
CA ARG A 206 -9.30 -15.90 -6.43
C ARG A 206 -8.66 -16.54 -5.20
N GLY A 207 -7.37 -16.36 -5.07
CA GLY A 207 -6.40 -17.10 -4.24
C GLY A 207 -6.68 -17.22 -2.74
N SER A 208 -7.79 -16.70 -2.24
CA SER A 208 -8.21 -16.88 -0.86
C SER A 208 -9.72 -16.99 -0.83
N VAL A 209 -10.22 -18.17 -0.51
CA VAL A 209 -11.64 -18.41 -0.24
C VAL A 209 -12.10 -17.43 0.84
N GLY A 210 -13.04 -16.54 0.52
CA GLY A 210 -13.67 -15.63 1.47
C GLY A 210 -13.27 -14.15 1.38
N ILE A 211 -12.33 -13.75 0.50
CA ILE A 211 -12.06 -12.33 0.27
C ILE A 211 -12.69 -11.88 -1.05
N HIS A 212 -13.48 -10.80 -0.98
CA HIS A 212 -13.87 -10.08 -2.18
C HIS A 212 -12.72 -9.14 -2.61
N HIS A 213 -11.84 -9.64 -3.49
CA HIS A 213 -10.92 -8.75 -4.18
C HIS A 213 -11.65 -8.02 -5.31
N PRO A 214 -11.46 -6.71 -5.45
CA PRO A 214 -11.84 -6.04 -6.68
C PRO A 214 -11.08 -6.67 -7.86
N SER A 215 -11.69 -6.69 -9.04
CA SER A 215 -11.00 -7.15 -10.27
C SER A 215 -9.94 -6.16 -10.76
N SER A 216 -10.00 -4.92 -10.30
CA SER A 216 -9.05 -3.87 -10.61
C SER A 216 -8.92 -2.90 -9.43
N VAL A 217 -7.69 -2.58 -9.07
CA VAL A 217 -7.33 -1.54 -8.09
C VAL A 217 -6.37 -0.55 -8.73
N ARG A 218 -6.58 -0.26 -10.02
CA ARG A 218 -5.75 0.66 -10.79
C ARG A 218 -6.02 2.10 -10.35
N LEU A 219 -4.92 2.82 -10.14
CA LEU A 219 -4.94 4.23 -9.76
C LEU A 219 -4.35 5.09 -10.90
N GLN A 220 -4.93 6.27 -11.10
CA GLN A 220 -4.31 7.32 -11.89
C GLN A 220 -3.48 8.21 -10.97
N SER A 221 -2.20 8.38 -11.25
CA SER A 221 -1.36 9.33 -10.54
C SER A 221 -1.31 10.64 -11.32
N ASP A 222 -1.91 11.68 -10.73
CA ASP A 222 -1.84 13.06 -11.23
C ASP A 222 -0.86 13.90 -10.39
N ALA A 223 -0.16 13.24 -9.46
CA ALA A 223 0.65 13.90 -8.46
C ALA A 223 2.10 14.07 -8.91
N GLU A 224 2.69 15.21 -8.57
CA GLU A 224 4.14 15.37 -8.57
C GLU A 224 4.69 15.11 -7.16
N PRO A 225 5.81 14.38 -7.05
CA PRO A 225 6.64 13.87 -8.16
C PRO A 225 6.04 12.59 -8.79
N HIS A 226 6.13 12.49 -10.12
CA HIS A 226 5.84 11.23 -10.81
C HIS A 226 6.88 10.18 -10.43
N LEU A 227 6.42 8.99 -10.08
CA LEU A 227 7.31 7.86 -9.82
C LEU A 227 7.70 7.20 -11.15
N PRO A 228 8.90 6.60 -11.24
CA PRO A 228 9.33 5.89 -12.45
C PRO A 228 8.39 4.76 -12.84
N ARG A 229 8.58 4.18 -14.04
CA ARG A 229 7.86 2.97 -14.45
C ARG A 229 8.15 1.82 -13.51
N TRP A 230 7.14 0.96 -13.28
CA TRP A 230 7.28 -0.16 -12.35
C TRP A 230 8.35 -1.17 -12.80
N GLU A 231 8.62 -1.31 -14.11
CA GLU A 231 9.68 -2.19 -14.61
C GLU A 231 11.07 -1.67 -14.22
N ASP A 232 11.30 -0.34 -14.28
CA ASP A 232 12.55 0.27 -13.83
C ASP A 232 12.71 0.14 -12.31
N ALA A 233 11.61 0.32 -11.59
CA ALA A 233 11.55 0.14 -10.14
C ALA A 233 11.86 -1.31 -9.73
N LEU A 234 11.32 -2.29 -10.47
CA LEU A 234 11.60 -3.72 -10.26
C LEU A 234 13.08 -4.04 -10.48
N ASN A 235 13.69 -3.49 -11.54
CA ASN A 235 15.12 -3.71 -11.79
C ASN A 235 15.97 -3.20 -10.61
N ARG A 236 15.68 -1.99 -10.10
CA ARG A 236 16.38 -1.42 -8.92
C ARG A 236 16.14 -2.25 -7.64
N CYS A 237 14.95 -2.77 -7.45
CA CYS A 237 14.64 -3.69 -6.36
C CYS A 237 15.46 -4.98 -6.44
N LEU A 238 15.59 -5.55 -7.64
CA LEU A 238 16.42 -6.75 -7.87
C LEU A 238 17.92 -6.49 -7.66
N ASP A 239 18.41 -5.30 -8.00
CA ASP A 239 19.79 -4.92 -7.74
C ASP A 239 20.05 -4.76 -6.21
N GLU A 240 19.10 -4.22 -5.45
CA GLU A 240 19.17 -4.19 -3.99
C GLU A 240 19.23 -5.61 -3.41
N ILE A 241 18.34 -6.52 -3.83
CA ILE A 241 18.36 -7.93 -3.39
C ILE A 241 19.72 -8.58 -3.69
N ARG A 242 20.28 -8.37 -4.88
CA ARG A 242 21.60 -8.90 -5.25
C ARG A 242 22.73 -8.35 -4.39
N SER A 243 22.62 -7.12 -3.92
CA SER A 243 23.65 -6.48 -3.09
C SER A 243 23.63 -6.98 -1.64
N GLU A 244 22.48 -7.38 -1.13
CA GLU A 244 22.33 -7.92 0.24
C GLU A 244 22.78 -9.40 0.35
N ILE A 245 22.86 -10.13 -0.76
CA ILE A 245 23.29 -11.54 -0.79
C ILE A 245 24.83 -11.65 -0.93
N ARG A 246 25.52 -10.57 -1.22
CA ARG A 246 27.02 -10.53 -1.30
C ARG A 246 27.64 -10.16 0.03
#